data_76340ff057b6308f4b4126f2145797eb
#
_entry.id   76340ff057b6308f4b4126f2145797eb
#
_cell.length_a   1.000
_cell.length_b   1.000
_cell.length_c   1.000
_cell.angle_alpha   90.00
_cell.angle_beta   90.00
_cell.angle_gamma   90.00
#
_symmetry.space_group_name_H-M   'P 1'
#
loop_
_entity.id
_entity.type
_entity.pdbx_description
1 polymer ?
#
loop_
_entity_poly.entity_id
_entity_poly.type
_entity_poly.pdbx_seq_one_letter_code
_entity_poly.pdbx_strand_id
1 'polypeptide(L)'
;VGSEMCIRDRATNLLAGISGGAYKAVGSALKRAADSGKTVAKRTVTKEYTISQSEFLARTRNINHFVRESSGEITVSFGYAGCVIPLTKFNTRVNGNGQVVTQVKRSSAAEVLEHSFQARMGEHRGIYERIGLNRFPVEERYGPATSQMIYSNDEVIDEISARVSETFDKRIDQDILALLNGWRR
;
A
#
# COMPACT_ATOMS: atom_id res chain seq x y z
N VAL A 1 -24.83 -0.84 6.01
CA VAL A 1 -25.03 0.29 6.94
C VAL A 1 -25.39 -0.19 8.35
N GLY A 2 -25.90 -1.44 8.55
CA GLY A 2 -26.33 -1.95 9.85
C GLY A 2 -25.26 -2.67 10.69
N SER A 3 -24.19 -3.14 10.07
CA SER A 3 -23.18 -3.99 10.73
C SER A 3 -22.16 -3.21 11.57
N GLU A 4 -21.74 -2.04 11.14
CA GLU A 4 -20.71 -1.26 11.84
C GLU A 4 -21.21 -0.63 13.15
N MET A 5 -22.48 -0.22 13.19
CA MET A 5 -23.09 0.36 14.40
C MET A 5 -23.25 -0.68 15.52
N CYS A 6 -23.58 -1.93 15.18
CA CYS A 6 -23.69 -3.02 16.17
C CYS A 6 -22.37 -3.39 16.85
N ILE A 7 -21.26 -3.39 16.11
CA ILE A 7 -19.94 -3.77 16.67
C ILE A 7 -19.45 -2.69 17.62
N ARG A 8 -19.63 -1.42 17.28
CA ARG A 8 -19.23 -0.28 18.09
C ARG A 8 -20.00 -0.23 19.42
N ASP A 9 -21.32 -0.31 19.36
CA ASP A 9 -22.18 -0.24 20.53
C ASP A 9 -21.90 -1.43 21.46
N ARG A 10 -21.66 -2.60 20.91
CA ARG A 10 -21.26 -3.78 21.65
C ARG A 10 -19.91 -3.58 22.36
N ALA A 11 -18.89 -3.04 21.66
CA ALA A 11 -17.58 -2.76 22.24
C ALA A 11 -17.66 -1.70 23.34
N THR A 12 -18.41 -0.64 23.13
CA THR A 12 -18.57 0.47 24.08
C THR A 12 -19.31 -0.02 25.34
N ASN A 13 -20.37 -0.78 25.19
CA ASN A 13 -21.14 -1.31 26.32
C ASN A 13 -20.36 -2.34 27.16
N LEU A 14 -19.64 -3.25 26.49
CA LEU A 14 -18.84 -4.28 27.15
C LEU A 14 -17.61 -3.71 27.89
N LEU A 15 -17.05 -2.62 27.37
CA LEU A 15 -15.83 -1.99 27.90
C LEU A 15 -16.09 -0.70 28.68
N ALA A 16 -17.36 -0.38 28.99
CA ALA A 16 -17.77 0.84 29.73
C ALA A 16 -17.05 1.01 31.07
N GLY A 17 -16.65 -0.10 31.72
CA GLY A 17 -15.89 -0.09 32.97
C GLY A 17 -14.38 0.08 32.82
N ILE A 18 -13.84 0.08 31.58
CA ILE A 18 -12.41 0.18 31.31
C ILE A 18 -12.12 1.50 30.59
N SER A 19 -11.50 2.44 31.29
CA SER A 19 -11.16 3.75 30.73
C SER A 19 -10.34 3.59 29.42
N GLY A 20 -10.89 4.11 28.31
CA GLY A 20 -10.28 4.00 26.98
C GLY A 20 -10.24 2.55 26.43
N GLY A 21 -10.98 1.61 27.01
CA GLY A 21 -10.96 0.20 26.61
C GLY A 21 -11.44 0.00 25.17
N ALA A 22 -12.56 0.62 24.82
CA ALA A 22 -13.09 0.56 23.43
C ALA A 22 -12.08 1.12 22.42
N TYR A 23 -11.47 2.27 22.73
CA TYR A 23 -10.45 2.87 21.88
C TYR A 23 -9.22 1.96 21.68
N LYS A 24 -8.74 1.34 22.77
CA LYS A 24 -7.60 0.41 22.71
C LYS A 24 -7.92 -0.84 21.88
N ALA A 25 -9.13 -1.43 22.06
CA ALA A 25 -9.56 -2.60 21.30
C ALA A 25 -9.65 -2.28 19.80
N VAL A 26 -10.36 -1.21 19.45
CA VAL A 26 -10.52 -0.76 18.06
C VAL A 26 -9.18 -0.43 17.43
N GLY A 27 -8.33 0.34 18.11
CA GLY A 27 -7.00 0.70 17.61
C GLY A 27 -6.10 -0.51 17.36
N SER A 28 -6.13 -1.51 18.26
CA SER A 28 -5.38 -2.75 18.12
C SER A 28 -5.88 -3.61 16.95
N ALA A 29 -7.19 -3.83 16.88
CA ALA A 29 -7.82 -4.61 15.81
C ALA A 29 -7.54 -3.98 14.44
N LEU A 30 -7.65 -2.64 14.38
CA LEU A 30 -7.39 -1.90 13.14
C LEU A 30 -5.95 -1.98 12.68
N LYS A 31 -4.98 -1.81 13.57
CA LYS A 31 -3.56 -1.92 13.20
C LYS A 31 -3.29 -3.26 12.50
N ARG A 32 -3.82 -4.36 13.06
CA ARG A 32 -3.69 -5.69 12.47
C ARG A 32 -4.43 -5.84 11.15
N ALA A 33 -5.61 -5.23 11.04
CA ALA A 33 -6.39 -5.21 9.82
C ALA A 33 -5.63 -4.47 8.70
N ALA A 34 -5.06 -3.30 9.00
CA ALA A 34 -4.24 -2.54 8.05
C ALA A 34 -2.98 -3.30 7.61
N ASP A 35 -2.29 -4.00 8.51
CA ASP A 35 -1.16 -4.85 8.16
C ASP A 35 -1.57 -6.03 7.26
N SER A 36 -2.75 -6.60 7.49
CA SER A 36 -3.34 -7.62 6.62
C SER A 36 -3.65 -7.06 5.22
N GLY A 37 -4.25 -5.85 5.15
CA GLY A 37 -4.51 -5.14 3.90
C GLY A 37 -3.24 -4.87 3.10
N LYS A 38 -2.15 -4.47 3.76
CA LYS A 38 -0.84 -4.29 3.11
C LYS A 38 -0.32 -5.58 2.48
N THR A 39 -0.56 -6.72 3.12
CA THR A 39 -0.16 -8.03 2.58
C THR A 39 -0.96 -8.38 1.33
N VAL A 40 -2.24 -8.06 1.30
CA VAL A 40 -3.08 -8.23 0.11
C VAL A 40 -2.66 -7.26 -0.99
N ALA A 41 -2.51 -5.97 -0.67
CA ALA A 41 -2.05 -4.96 -1.62
C ALA A 41 -0.77 -5.40 -2.35
N LYS A 42 0.23 -5.88 -1.58
CA LYS A 42 1.45 -6.44 -2.15
C LYS A 42 1.18 -7.55 -3.16
N ARG A 43 0.32 -8.51 -2.78
CA ARG A 43 0.02 -9.69 -3.60
C ARG A 43 -0.73 -9.32 -4.89
N THR A 44 -1.73 -8.44 -4.77
CA THR A 44 -2.58 -8.06 -5.89
C THR A 44 -1.84 -7.15 -6.87
N VAL A 45 -1.13 -6.14 -6.38
CA VAL A 45 -0.31 -5.26 -7.22
C VAL A 45 0.76 -6.05 -7.99
N THR A 46 1.43 -7.01 -7.35
CA THR A 46 2.47 -7.79 -8.07
C THR A 46 1.91 -8.83 -9.05
N LYS A 47 0.60 -9.12 -9.03
CA LYS A 47 -0.05 -9.88 -10.10
C LYS A 47 -0.24 -9.03 -11.36
N GLU A 48 -0.52 -7.75 -11.21
CA GLU A 48 -0.78 -6.83 -12.31
C GLU A 48 0.50 -6.18 -12.85
N TYR A 49 1.38 -5.77 -11.96
CA TYR A 49 2.63 -5.08 -12.31
C TYR A 49 3.84 -6.03 -12.28
N THR A 50 4.86 -5.70 -13.07
CA THR A 50 6.08 -6.53 -13.18
C THR A 50 7.08 -6.30 -12.06
N ILE A 51 6.73 -5.49 -11.06
CA ILE A 51 7.57 -5.22 -9.89
C ILE A 51 7.64 -6.43 -8.95
N SER A 52 8.78 -6.62 -8.28
CA SER A 52 8.92 -7.64 -7.24
C SER A 52 8.22 -7.23 -5.93
N GLN A 53 7.78 -8.22 -5.16
CA GLN A 53 7.12 -7.98 -3.87
C GLN A 53 8.02 -7.23 -2.87
N SER A 54 9.31 -7.52 -2.87
CA SER A 54 10.29 -6.87 -1.99
C SER A 54 10.47 -5.39 -2.31
N GLU A 55 10.60 -5.06 -3.61
CA GLU A 55 10.74 -3.67 -4.06
C GLU A 55 9.46 -2.87 -3.79
N PHE A 56 8.29 -3.48 -4.01
CA PHE A 56 7.01 -2.84 -3.68
C PHE A 56 6.92 -2.51 -2.19
N LEU A 57 7.21 -3.48 -1.31
CA LEU A 57 7.15 -3.27 0.14
C LEU A 57 8.18 -2.26 0.65
N ALA A 58 9.40 -2.30 0.14
CA ALA A 58 10.45 -1.37 0.54
C ALA A 58 10.09 0.10 0.26
N ARG A 59 9.23 0.34 -0.74
CA ARG A 59 8.83 1.67 -1.18
C ARG A 59 7.42 2.08 -0.75
N THR A 60 6.65 1.16 -0.16
CA THR A 60 5.30 1.43 0.34
C THR A 60 5.36 1.73 1.83
N ARG A 61 4.91 2.92 2.22
CA ARG A 61 4.75 3.33 3.62
C ARG A 61 3.28 3.30 3.98
N ASN A 62 2.96 2.82 5.17
CA ASN A 62 1.63 3.02 5.73
C ASN A 62 1.49 4.49 6.08
N ILE A 63 0.44 5.14 5.59
CA ILE A 63 0.02 6.45 6.11
C ILE A 63 -0.56 6.18 7.50
N ASN A 64 -0.18 7.00 8.44
CA ASN A 64 -0.53 6.86 9.84
C ASN A 64 -1.99 6.46 10.05
N HIS A 65 -2.19 5.49 10.89
CA HIS A 65 -3.51 5.09 11.38
C HIS A 65 -3.99 6.20 12.32
N PHE A 66 -4.88 7.05 11.86
CA PHE A 66 -5.53 7.99 12.74
C PHE A 66 -6.77 7.32 13.32
N VAL A 67 -6.70 7.05 14.60
CA VAL A 67 -7.89 6.76 15.40
C VAL A 67 -8.28 8.08 16.05
N ARG A 68 -9.40 8.66 15.63
CA ARG A 68 -9.96 9.85 16.24
C ARG A 68 -11.20 9.45 17.03
N GLU A 69 -11.22 9.83 18.27
CA GLU A 69 -12.43 9.80 19.09
C GLU A 69 -12.99 11.23 19.13
N SER A 70 -14.16 11.42 18.56
CA SER A 70 -14.87 12.70 18.57
C SER A 70 -16.34 12.42 18.82
N SER A 71 -16.89 13.01 19.87
CA SER A 71 -18.33 12.89 20.20
C SER A 71 -18.82 11.45 20.34
N GLY A 72 -17.98 10.54 20.86
CA GLY A 72 -18.31 9.12 20.99
C GLY A 72 -18.19 8.31 19.70
N GLU A 73 -17.69 8.90 18.64
CA GLU A 73 -17.38 8.21 17.38
C GLU A 73 -15.88 7.93 17.27
N ILE A 74 -15.53 6.68 16.95
CA ILE A 74 -14.16 6.27 16.68
C ILE A 74 -14.00 6.16 15.17
N THR A 75 -13.38 7.16 14.59
CA THR A 75 -13.05 7.15 13.15
C THR A 75 -11.66 6.59 12.94
N VAL A 76 -11.58 5.71 11.97
CA VAL A 76 -10.35 5.07 11.58
C VAL A 76 -10.04 5.36 10.12
N SER A 77 -8.85 5.85 9.88
CA SER A 77 -8.34 6.03 8.53
C SER A 77 -7.01 5.28 8.38
N PHE A 78 -6.90 4.53 7.31
CA PHE A 78 -5.63 3.94 6.91
C PHE A 78 -5.40 4.22 5.43
N GLY A 79 -4.14 4.24 5.02
CA GLY A 79 -3.78 4.45 3.63
C GLY A 79 -2.33 4.06 3.37
N TYR A 80 -1.97 4.08 2.11
CA TYR A 80 -0.63 3.76 1.67
C TYR A 80 -0.05 4.93 0.90
N ALA A 81 1.19 5.29 1.23
CA ALA A 81 1.98 6.25 0.50
C ALA A 81 3.24 5.59 -0.07
N GLY A 82 3.77 6.15 -1.11
CA GLY A 82 5.03 5.68 -1.68
C GLY A 82 5.54 6.61 -2.75
N CYS A 83 6.83 6.48 -3.02
CA CYS A 83 7.50 7.25 -4.05
C CYS A 83 7.35 6.57 -5.42
N VAL A 84 7.61 7.33 -6.47
CA VAL A 84 7.81 6.81 -7.83
C VAL A 84 8.93 5.76 -7.84
N ILE A 85 8.82 4.79 -8.70
CA ILE A 85 9.75 3.66 -8.74
C ILE A 85 10.58 3.76 -10.03
N PRO A 86 11.92 3.71 -9.95
CA PRO A 86 12.76 3.69 -11.14
C PRO A 86 12.37 2.56 -12.09
N LEU A 87 12.36 2.80 -13.40
CA LEU A 87 12.01 1.80 -14.39
C LEU A 87 12.88 0.54 -14.34
N THR A 88 14.10 0.66 -13.82
CA THR A 88 15.01 -0.48 -13.59
C THR A 88 14.45 -1.55 -12.63
N LYS A 89 13.40 -1.23 -11.87
CA LYS A 89 12.75 -2.13 -10.90
C LYS A 89 11.57 -2.90 -11.48
N PHE A 90 11.20 -2.58 -12.70
CA PHE A 90 10.21 -3.30 -13.51
C PHE A 90 10.92 -4.24 -14.49
N ASN A 91 10.15 -4.95 -15.32
CA ASN A 91 10.70 -5.77 -16.38
C ASN A 91 11.28 -4.87 -17.51
N THR A 92 12.46 -4.33 -17.26
CA THR A 92 13.16 -3.40 -18.15
C THR A 92 14.49 -4.01 -18.56
N ARG A 93 14.75 -4.02 -19.88
CA ARG A 93 15.95 -4.57 -20.47
C ARG A 93 16.44 -3.71 -21.64
N VAL A 94 17.71 -3.83 -21.98
CA VAL A 94 18.27 -3.26 -23.19
C VAL A 94 18.31 -4.38 -24.23
N ASN A 95 17.73 -4.14 -25.41
CA ASN A 95 17.74 -5.10 -26.53
C ASN A 95 19.11 -5.11 -27.23
N GLY A 96 19.28 -6.03 -28.20
CA GLY A 96 20.52 -6.16 -28.98
C GLY A 96 20.89 -4.90 -29.80
N ASN A 97 19.92 -4.02 -30.07
CA ASN A 97 20.10 -2.76 -30.76
C ASN A 97 20.44 -1.57 -29.84
N GLY A 98 20.60 -1.83 -28.54
CA GLY A 98 20.88 -0.79 -27.55
C GLY A 98 19.66 0.01 -27.08
N GLN A 99 18.45 -0.35 -27.52
CA GLN A 99 17.21 0.33 -27.12
C GLN A 99 16.68 -0.22 -25.81
N VAL A 100 16.12 0.65 -24.97
CA VAL A 100 15.47 0.26 -23.73
C VAL A 100 14.06 -0.25 -24.03
N VAL A 101 13.77 -1.45 -23.56
CA VAL A 101 12.43 -2.06 -23.64
C VAL A 101 11.92 -2.27 -22.24
N THR A 102 10.73 -1.77 -21.94
CA THR A 102 10.11 -1.87 -20.61
C THR A 102 8.72 -2.45 -20.69
N GLN A 103 8.35 -3.20 -19.68
CA GLN A 103 7.00 -3.66 -19.45
C GLN A 103 6.64 -3.37 -17.98
N VAL A 104 5.77 -2.41 -17.74
CA VAL A 104 5.35 -2.01 -16.39
C VAL A 104 4.17 -2.87 -15.93
N LYS A 105 3.12 -2.97 -16.75
CA LYS A 105 1.98 -3.87 -16.48
C LYS A 105 2.18 -5.20 -17.20
N ARG A 106 1.80 -6.29 -16.54
CA ARG A 106 1.86 -7.64 -17.15
C ARG A 106 0.88 -7.82 -18.28
N SER A 107 -0.26 -7.12 -18.22
CA SER A 107 -1.28 -7.12 -19.27
C SER A 107 -0.90 -6.31 -20.52
N SER A 108 0.07 -5.40 -20.42
CA SER A 108 0.51 -4.59 -21.56
C SER A 108 1.67 -5.26 -22.29
N ALA A 109 1.77 -5.02 -23.59
CA ALA A 109 2.96 -5.41 -24.32
C ALA A 109 4.20 -4.66 -23.81
N ALA A 110 5.37 -5.24 -24.02
CA ALA A 110 6.62 -4.54 -23.76
C ALA A 110 6.79 -3.41 -24.76
N GLU A 111 7.12 -2.22 -24.30
CA GLU A 111 7.26 -1.00 -25.09
C GLU A 111 8.72 -0.62 -25.24
N VAL A 112 9.10 -0.19 -26.44
CA VAL A 112 10.42 0.39 -26.72
C VAL A 112 10.39 1.87 -26.35
N LEU A 113 11.23 2.27 -25.44
CA LEU A 113 11.38 3.67 -25.06
C LEU A 113 12.37 4.34 -26.03
N GLU A 114 11.83 5.06 -26.99
CA GLU A 114 12.64 5.86 -27.91
C GLU A 114 13.41 6.92 -27.12
N HIS A 115 14.63 7.25 -27.56
CA HIS A 115 15.52 8.24 -26.92
C HIS A 115 15.96 7.92 -25.47
N SER A 116 15.57 6.77 -24.91
CA SER A 116 16.00 6.35 -23.59
C SER A 116 17.21 5.42 -23.65
N PHE A 117 18.05 5.53 -22.64
CA PHE A 117 19.27 4.72 -22.54
C PHE A 117 19.53 4.36 -21.06
N GLN A 118 20.21 3.25 -20.86
CA GLN A 118 20.65 2.85 -19.55
C GLN A 118 22.03 3.44 -19.26
N ALA A 119 22.16 4.15 -18.14
CA ALA A 119 23.43 4.71 -17.72
C ALA A 119 23.61 4.57 -16.19
N ARG A 120 24.87 4.71 -15.78
CA ARG A 120 25.25 4.87 -14.39
C ARG A 120 25.69 6.30 -14.17
N MET A 121 25.00 7.00 -13.24
CA MET A 121 25.35 8.34 -12.81
C MET A 121 25.76 8.31 -11.35
N GLY A 122 27.05 8.48 -11.07
CA GLY A 122 27.60 8.21 -9.76
C GLY A 122 27.46 6.73 -9.39
N GLU A 123 26.84 6.45 -8.25
CA GLU A 123 26.55 5.08 -7.80
C GLU A 123 25.19 4.55 -8.26
N HIS A 124 24.35 5.42 -8.84
CA HIS A 124 23.00 5.06 -9.25
C HIS A 124 22.97 4.62 -10.71
N ARG A 125 22.33 3.46 -10.96
CA ARG A 125 22.04 2.93 -12.30
C ARG A 125 20.56 3.13 -12.60
N GLY A 126 20.26 3.93 -13.63
CA GLY A 126 18.91 4.30 -14.04
C GLY A 126 18.68 4.17 -15.54
N ILE A 127 17.43 4.39 -15.93
CA ILE A 127 17.02 4.61 -17.33
C ILE A 127 16.84 6.12 -17.49
N TYR A 128 17.53 6.69 -18.45
CA TYR A 128 17.55 8.13 -18.69
C TYR A 128 17.07 8.45 -20.07
N GLU A 129 16.49 9.61 -20.24
CA GLU A 129 16.06 10.18 -21.51
C GLU A 129 16.70 11.56 -21.70
N ARG A 130 17.04 11.92 -22.92
CA ARG A 130 17.51 13.26 -23.25
C ARG A 130 16.32 14.19 -23.45
N ILE A 131 16.35 15.35 -22.80
CA ILE A 131 15.29 16.36 -22.91
C ILE A 131 15.35 17.09 -24.25
N GLY A 132 16.41 16.93 -25.03
CA GLY A 132 16.59 17.57 -26.35
C GLY A 132 17.62 16.85 -27.19
N LEU A 133 18.08 17.52 -28.25
CA LEU A 133 19.07 16.97 -29.19
C LEU A 133 20.49 16.95 -28.59
N ASN A 134 20.74 17.70 -27.54
CA ASN A 134 22.04 17.79 -26.89
C ASN A 134 22.30 16.59 -25.97
N ARG A 135 23.59 16.36 -25.67
CA ARG A 135 24.02 15.31 -24.74
C ARG A 135 23.40 15.49 -23.33
N PHE A 136 23.20 16.70 -22.88
CA PHE A 136 22.61 17.13 -21.60
C PHE A 136 21.61 18.26 -21.86
N PRO A 137 20.58 18.45 -21.02
CA PRO A 137 20.27 17.67 -19.82
C PRO A 137 19.63 16.31 -20.12
N VAL A 138 19.74 15.41 -19.15
CA VAL A 138 19.07 14.10 -19.15
C VAL A 138 18.19 13.99 -17.91
N GLU A 139 17.08 13.28 -18.04
CA GLU A 139 16.13 13.04 -16.98
C GLU A 139 15.97 11.54 -16.72
N GLU A 140 15.88 11.13 -15.47
CA GLU A 140 15.63 9.72 -15.13
C GLU A 140 14.15 9.38 -15.35
N ARG A 141 13.90 8.23 -15.96
CA ARG A 141 12.56 7.72 -16.22
C ARG A 141 12.11 6.81 -15.08
N TYR A 142 10.91 7.11 -14.58
CA TYR A 142 10.27 6.37 -13.50
C TYR A 142 9.00 5.71 -13.99
N GLY A 143 8.64 4.61 -13.34
CA GLY A 143 7.33 4.02 -13.41
C GLY A 143 6.38 4.62 -12.37
N PRO A 144 5.18 4.05 -12.20
CA PRO A 144 4.19 4.54 -11.26
C PRO A 144 4.66 4.44 -9.82
N ALA A 145 4.16 5.32 -8.95
CA ALA A 145 4.35 5.23 -7.51
C ALA A 145 3.55 4.05 -6.93
N THR A 146 3.99 3.51 -5.78
CA THR A 146 3.27 2.40 -5.13
C THR A 146 1.84 2.76 -4.74
N SER A 147 1.62 4.00 -4.26
CA SER A 147 0.28 4.52 -4.00
C SER A 147 -0.58 4.58 -5.27
N GLN A 148 -0.01 5.02 -6.38
CA GLN A 148 -0.70 5.09 -7.66
C GLN A 148 -1.11 3.69 -8.15
N MET A 149 -0.25 2.68 -7.99
CA MET A 149 -0.59 1.28 -8.35
C MET A 149 -1.77 0.74 -7.54
N ILE A 150 -1.92 1.17 -6.28
CA ILE A 150 -3.03 0.76 -5.41
C ILE A 150 -4.30 1.51 -5.79
N TYR A 151 -4.23 2.86 -5.85
CA TYR A 151 -5.43 3.70 -5.97
C TYR A 151 -5.95 3.89 -7.39
N SER A 152 -5.17 3.49 -8.41
CA SER A 152 -5.63 3.51 -9.81
C SER A 152 -6.34 2.23 -10.25
N ASN A 153 -6.53 1.28 -9.34
CA ASN A 153 -7.16 0.00 -9.66
C ASN A 153 -8.22 -0.33 -8.60
N ASP A 154 -9.49 -0.22 -8.99
CA ASP A 154 -10.63 -0.46 -8.11
C ASP A 154 -10.66 -1.89 -7.57
N GLU A 155 -10.28 -2.90 -8.36
CA GLU A 155 -10.19 -4.29 -7.91
C GLU A 155 -9.19 -4.45 -6.75
N VAL A 156 -8.06 -3.73 -6.81
CA VAL A 156 -7.07 -3.74 -5.71
C VAL A 156 -7.65 -3.12 -4.45
N ILE A 157 -8.37 -2.00 -4.59
CA ILE A 157 -9.01 -1.30 -3.46
C ILE A 157 -10.08 -2.20 -2.82
N ASP A 158 -10.92 -2.83 -3.63
CA ASP A 158 -12.00 -3.71 -3.16
C ASP A 158 -11.43 -4.94 -2.43
N GLU A 159 -10.41 -5.59 -2.99
CA GLU A 159 -9.76 -6.74 -2.36
C GLU A 159 -9.08 -6.36 -1.02
N ILE A 160 -8.45 -5.17 -0.96
CA ILE A 160 -7.88 -4.64 0.28
C ILE A 160 -8.97 -4.36 1.30
N SER A 161 -10.04 -3.67 0.90
CA SER A 161 -11.15 -3.26 1.76
C SER A 161 -11.86 -4.48 2.36
N ALA A 162 -12.18 -5.46 1.54
CA ALA A 162 -12.79 -6.71 1.98
C ALA A 162 -11.90 -7.44 3.01
N ARG A 163 -10.59 -7.51 2.75
CA ARG A 163 -9.66 -8.17 3.67
C ARG A 163 -9.46 -7.41 4.98
N VAL A 164 -9.44 -6.08 4.92
CA VAL A 164 -9.34 -5.22 6.11
C VAL A 164 -10.57 -5.40 6.98
N SER A 165 -11.79 -5.33 6.42
CA SER A 165 -13.05 -5.54 7.13
C SER A 165 -13.11 -6.94 7.77
N GLU A 166 -12.84 -7.99 7.01
CA GLU A 166 -12.82 -9.37 7.52
C GLU A 166 -11.84 -9.54 8.69
N THR A 167 -10.65 -8.95 8.57
CA THR A 167 -9.63 -9.05 9.63
C THR A 167 -10.01 -8.23 10.85
N PHE A 168 -10.60 -7.05 10.64
CA PHE A 168 -11.08 -6.19 11.71
C PHE A 168 -12.17 -6.88 12.54
N ASP A 169 -13.19 -7.41 11.88
CA ASP A 169 -14.31 -8.11 12.55
C ASP A 169 -13.84 -9.29 13.38
N LYS A 170 -12.93 -10.08 12.85
CA LYS A 170 -12.34 -11.21 13.61
C LYS A 170 -11.49 -10.76 14.80
N ARG A 171 -10.81 -9.61 14.70
CA ARG A 171 -9.89 -9.14 15.74
C ARG A 171 -10.56 -8.33 16.83
N ILE A 172 -11.59 -7.57 16.49
CA ILE A 172 -12.28 -6.74 17.50
C ILE A 172 -12.87 -7.59 18.62
N ASP A 173 -13.52 -8.71 18.31
CA ASP A 173 -14.06 -9.62 19.31
C ASP A 173 -12.96 -10.21 20.22
N GLN A 174 -11.82 -10.59 19.63
CA GLN A 174 -10.68 -11.11 20.39
C GLN A 174 -10.06 -10.04 21.30
N ASP A 175 -9.91 -8.82 20.81
CA ASP A 175 -9.30 -7.72 21.57
C ASP A 175 -10.23 -7.23 22.69
N ILE A 176 -11.56 -7.27 22.50
CA ILE A 176 -12.56 -7.03 23.55
C ILE A 176 -12.43 -8.10 24.66
N LEU A 177 -12.43 -9.38 24.30
CA LEU A 177 -12.27 -10.47 25.27
C LEU A 177 -10.95 -10.39 26.03
N ALA A 178 -9.85 -10.03 25.35
CA ALA A 178 -8.55 -9.87 25.99
C ALA A 178 -8.51 -8.73 27.00
N LEU A 179 -9.24 -7.63 26.77
CA LEU A 179 -9.37 -6.53 27.72
C LEU A 179 -10.25 -6.89 28.90
N LEU A 180 -11.38 -7.57 28.68
CA LEU A 180 -12.27 -8.02 29.74
C LEU A 180 -11.60 -9.02 30.70
N ASN A 181 -10.73 -9.89 30.14
CA ASN A 181 -10.00 -10.86 30.97
C ASN A 181 -8.70 -10.29 31.57
N GLY A 182 -8.40 -9.00 31.38
CA GLY A 182 -7.21 -8.37 31.96
C GLY A 182 -5.88 -8.84 31.31
N TRP A 183 -5.92 -9.52 30.16
CA TRP A 183 -4.72 -10.02 29.47
C TRP A 183 -3.95 -8.88 28.74
N ARG A 184 -4.57 -7.73 28.62
CA ARG A 184 -3.97 -6.49 28.11
C ARG A 184 -4.33 -5.33 29.01
N ARG A 185 -3.36 -4.51 29.34
CA ARG A 185 -3.50 -3.26 30.09
C ARG A 185 -3.29 -2.06 29.18
#